data_4dfd9f32225227b90f8def943e5e4c85
#
_entry.id   4dfd9f32225227b90f8def943e5e4c85
#
_cell.length_a   1.000
_cell.length_b   1.000
_cell.length_c   1.000
_cell.angle_alpha   90.00
_cell.angle_beta   90.00
_cell.angle_gamma   90.00
#
_symmetry.space_group_name_H-M   'P 1'
#
loop_
_entity.id
_entity.type
_entity.pdbx_description
1 polymer ?
#
loop_
_entity_poly.entity_id
_entity_poly.type
_entity_poly.pdbx_seq_one_letter_code
_entity_poly.pdbx_strand_id
1 'polypeptide(L)'
;MRRPAAPRAADVAAPARHRLALPALCIAALIAQIDTAIVNLATEPIGTAFGTRVGALQWAIDAYNLAYAVLLLTGGLIGDLYGRRRAFVLGATVLSGASVVCALAPTLGVLIAGRALAGAGAALLIPASLAIVRVLWRHPAERARALGIWAACGGIAMIVGPTLGGVLIHALGWRSIFGVVIPFGIAAIALTSAVVPESADPRGRRFDPAAQVLGAIAIGCVVFATIDARHDPQRAALLIGTGAAAIALFVRIERRLGTAALVPLDLFANRAFRGMLVGNGAMTFGGYGMLFVLPLAWQSHHVLDASGASLALLPMSVPFALVSFGSGAVAARVGARTAGAGGVALMGLGLAAIGIGAAGSTNPHAPMLAWAEAGLALTGTGLGLAVGSLAATAVGAVDAARAGTAASLMNVTRMIGAVFGVALLGALYDACGGGASGLRVAMLTGSALQLAGAALAWRTASTGTRAGAPRPIG
;
A
#
# COMPACT_ATOMS: atom_id res chain seq x y z
N MET A 1 -31.50 37.53 34.75
CA MET A 1 -30.84 37.65 33.44
C MET A 1 -29.32 37.52 33.62
N ARG A 2 -28.75 36.32 33.31
CA ARG A 2 -27.29 36.11 33.30
C ARG A 2 -26.75 36.48 31.91
N ARG A 3 -25.82 37.42 31.85
CA ARG A 3 -25.11 37.77 30.58
C ARG A 3 -24.38 36.53 30.05
N PRO A 4 -24.46 36.25 28.74
CA PRO A 4 -23.66 35.19 28.16
C PRO A 4 -22.18 35.53 28.32
N ALA A 5 -21.38 34.56 28.81
CA ALA A 5 -19.93 34.71 28.95
C ALA A 5 -19.32 34.94 27.57
N ALA A 6 -18.42 35.91 27.46
CA ALA A 6 -17.66 36.16 26.24
C ALA A 6 -16.87 34.88 25.82
N PRO A 7 -16.81 34.56 24.52
CA PRO A 7 -16.04 33.37 24.06
C PRO A 7 -14.58 33.55 24.46
N ARG A 8 -14.04 32.51 25.08
CA ARG A 8 -12.62 32.46 25.48
C ARG A 8 -11.74 32.58 24.24
N ALA A 9 -10.62 33.32 24.35
CA ALA A 9 -9.63 33.52 23.28
C ALA A 9 -9.13 32.25 22.60
N ALA A 10 -9.34 31.09 23.22
CA ALA A 10 -9.08 29.75 22.64
C ALA A 10 -9.98 29.40 21.44
N ASP A 11 -11.21 29.98 21.36
CA ASP A 11 -12.16 29.65 20.27
C ASP A 11 -11.88 30.42 18.96
N VAL A 12 -11.14 31.53 19.02
CA VAL A 12 -10.82 32.35 17.83
C VAL A 12 -9.60 31.84 17.07
N ALA A 13 -8.71 31.05 17.73
CA ALA A 13 -7.52 30.47 17.10
C ALA A 13 -7.80 29.10 16.38
N ALA A 14 -8.98 28.52 16.55
CA ALA A 14 -9.37 27.24 16.00
C ALA A 14 -9.36 27.20 14.44
N PRO A 15 -9.92 28.19 13.71
CA PRO A 15 -10.04 28.09 12.25
C PRO A 15 -8.68 28.16 11.52
N ALA A 16 -7.69 28.89 12.03
CA ALA A 16 -6.37 29.01 11.41
C ALA A 16 -5.53 27.71 11.61
N ARG A 17 -5.62 27.11 12.80
CA ARG A 17 -4.94 25.83 13.11
C ARG A 17 -5.47 24.69 12.26
N HIS A 18 -6.78 24.59 12.02
CA HIS A 18 -7.39 23.60 11.15
C HIS A 18 -6.91 23.71 9.70
N ARG A 19 -6.68 24.94 9.18
CA ARG A 19 -6.23 25.15 7.80
C ARG A 19 -4.82 24.60 7.53
N LEU A 20 -3.93 24.59 8.53
CA LEU A 20 -2.56 24.09 8.39
C LEU A 20 -2.44 22.60 8.79
N ALA A 21 -3.38 22.07 9.55
CA ALA A 21 -3.35 20.66 9.97
C ALA A 21 -3.48 19.69 8.77
N LEU A 22 -4.39 19.97 7.83
CA LEU A 22 -4.58 19.11 6.66
C LEU A 22 -3.33 19.06 5.76
N PRO A 23 -2.70 20.19 5.37
CA PRO A 23 -1.42 20.18 4.66
C PRO A 23 -0.33 19.38 5.38
N ALA A 24 -0.19 19.51 6.70
CA ALA A 24 0.81 18.76 7.48
C ALA A 24 0.60 17.23 7.36
N LEU A 25 -0.64 16.78 7.50
CA LEU A 25 -1.01 15.37 7.35
C LEU A 25 -0.84 14.88 5.92
N CYS A 26 -1.15 15.73 4.93
CA CYS A 26 -1.00 15.42 3.52
C CYS A 26 0.47 15.30 3.09
N ILE A 27 1.36 16.17 3.57
CA ILE A 27 2.81 16.11 3.28
C ILE A 27 3.36 14.76 3.76
N ALA A 28 3.02 14.35 4.98
CA ALA A 28 3.51 13.08 5.52
C ALA A 28 2.96 11.86 4.77
N ALA A 29 1.66 11.87 4.41
CA ALA A 29 1.07 10.80 3.61
C ALA A 29 1.69 10.75 2.21
N LEU A 30 1.86 11.91 1.58
CA LEU A 30 2.48 12.02 0.25
C LEU A 30 3.89 11.44 0.25
N ILE A 31 4.72 11.80 1.25
CA ILE A 31 6.12 11.35 1.30
C ILE A 31 6.23 9.85 1.56
N ALA A 32 5.40 9.28 2.44
CA ALA A 32 5.38 7.84 2.68
C ALA A 32 4.98 7.06 1.42
N GLN A 33 4.08 7.61 0.60
CA GLN A 33 3.65 7.00 -0.66
C GLN A 33 4.69 7.19 -1.78
N ILE A 34 5.34 8.36 -1.86
CA ILE A 34 6.47 8.61 -2.78
C ILE A 34 7.61 7.66 -2.46
N ASP A 35 8.01 7.52 -1.19
CA ASP A 35 9.08 6.62 -0.75
C ASP A 35 8.83 5.17 -1.19
N THR A 36 7.57 4.72 -1.14
CA THR A 36 7.21 3.38 -1.62
C THR A 36 7.32 3.25 -3.15
N ALA A 37 6.94 4.27 -3.90
CA ALA A 37 6.89 4.22 -5.36
C ALA A 37 8.28 4.43 -6.00
N ILE A 38 9.08 5.35 -5.45
CA ILE A 38 10.34 5.81 -6.03
C ILE A 38 11.43 4.74 -6.01
N VAL A 39 11.46 3.88 -4.99
CA VAL A 39 12.50 2.85 -4.80
C VAL A 39 12.46 1.79 -5.91
N ASN A 40 11.30 1.54 -6.53
CA ASN A 40 11.19 0.60 -7.64
C ASN A 40 12.06 0.99 -8.85
N LEU A 41 12.28 2.29 -9.07
CA LEU A 41 13.16 2.78 -10.14
C LEU A 41 14.65 2.67 -9.82
N ALA A 42 14.98 2.60 -8.53
CA ALA A 42 16.36 2.53 -8.06
C ALA A 42 16.88 1.08 -7.96
N THR A 43 16.06 0.07 -8.24
CA THR A 43 16.45 -1.34 -8.07
C THR A 43 17.68 -1.72 -8.89
N GLU A 44 17.73 -1.35 -10.16
CA GLU A 44 18.89 -1.63 -11.01
C GLU A 44 20.15 -0.84 -10.56
N PRO A 45 20.11 0.50 -10.37
CA PRO A 45 21.23 1.25 -9.83
C PRO A 45 21.72 0.76 -8.47
N ILE A 46 20.83 0.30 -7.57
CA ILE A 46 21.19 -0.32 -6.30
C ILE A 46 21.89 -1.67 -6.54
N GLY A 47 21.35 -2.48 -7.47
CA GLY A 47 21.90 -3.78 -7.85
C GLY A 47 23.34 -3.65 -8.36
N THR A 48 23.58 -2.71 -9.26
CA THR A 48 24.89 -2.41 -9.81
C THR A 48 25.84 -1.89 -8.72
N ALA A 49 25.39 -0.99 -7.84
CA ALA A 49 26.20 -0.41 -6.78
C ALA A 49 26.69 -1.44 -5.74
N PHE A 50 25.88 -2.45 -5.44
CA PHE A 50 26.19 -3.49 -4.46
C PHE A 50 26.59 -4.84 -5.08
N GLY A 51 26.59 -4.96 -6.41
CA GLY A 51 26.94 -6.20 -7.13
C GLY A 51 26.04 -7.38 -6.76
N THR A 52 24.71 -7.14 -6.63
CA THR A 52 23.79 -8.11 -6.04
C THR A 52 22.76 -8.63 -7.03
N ARG A 53 22.14 -9.77 -6.70
CA ARG A 53 21.11 -10.45 -7.52
C ARG A 53 19.72 -9.90 -7.27
N VAL A 54 18.80 -10.18 -8.20
CA VAL A 54 17.39 -9.76 -8.15
C VAL A 54 16.70 -10.13 -6.82
N GLY A 55 16.91 -11.36 -6.32
CA GLY A 55 16.32 -11.78 -5.04
C GLY A 55 16.73 -10.94 -3.84
N ALA A 56 17.97 -10.44 -3.82
CA ALA A 56 18.42 -9.55 -2.75
C ALA A 56 17.83 -8.12 -2.90
N LEU A 57 17.60 -7.67 -4.15
CA LEU A 57 16.96 -6.37 -4.44
C LEU A 57 15.49 -6.35 -4.03
N GLN A 58 14.78 -7.49 -4.14
CA GLN A 58 13.41 -7.61 -3.66
C GLN A 58 13.30 -7.19 -2.18
N TRP A 59 14.30 -7.54 -1.36
CA TRP A 59 14.32 -7.16 0.05
C TRP A 59 14.44 -5.66 0.28
N ALA A 60 15.02 -4.89 -0.63
CA ALA A 60 15.06 -3.43 -0.52
C ALA A 60 13.65 -2.81 -0.58
N ILE A 61 12.70 -3.48 -1.23
CA ILE A 61 11.28 -3.08 -1.31
C ILE A 61 10.46 -3.79 -0.25
N ASP A 62 10.59 -5.11 -0.15
CA ASP A 62 9.74 -5.95 0.69
C ASP A 62 9.95 -5.71 2.18
N ALA A 63 11.16 -5.36 2.62
CA ALA A 63 11.41 -5.03 4.02
C ALA A 63 10.54 -3.87 4.52
N TYR A 64 10.35 -2.83 3.70
CA TYR A 64 9.43 -1.74 4.00
C TYR A 64 7.97 -2.21 4.05
N ASN A 65 7.51 -2.86 2.99
CA ASN A 65 6.12 -3.30 2.87
C ASN A 65 5.75 -4.31 3.95
N LEU A 66 6.66 -5.24 4.27
CA LEU A 66 6.50 -6.24 5.33
C LEU A 66 6.39 -5.60 6.71
N ALA A 67 7.35 -4.74 7.07
CA ALA A 67 7.32 -4.02 8.35
C ALA A 67 6.06 -3.15 8.47
N TYR A 68 5.68 -2.47 7.39
CA TYR A 68 4.46 -1.68 7.33
C TYR A 68 3.21 -2.56 7.51
N ALA A 69 3.09 -3.69 6.79
CA ALA A 69 1.94 -4.60 6.89
C ALA A 69 1.76 -5.13 8.30
N VAL A 70 2.85 -5.61 8.89
CA VAL A 70 2.87 -6.24 10.20
C VAL A 70 2.53 -5.23 11.30
N LEU A 71 3.10 -4.04 11.25
CA LEU A 71 2.96 -3.04 12.32
C LEU A 71 1.76 -2.09 12.13
N LEU A 72 1.04 -2.16 11.02
CA LEU A 72 -0.03 -1.21 10.68
C LEU A 72 -1.16 -1.17 11.72
N LEU A 73 -1.63 -2.34 12.16
CA LEU A 73 -2.69 -2.44 13.17
C LEU A 73 -2.19 -1.95 14.53
N THR A 74 -0.98 -2.31 14.89
CA THR A 74 -0.31 -1.86 16.12
C THR A 74 -0.06 -0.37 16.13
N GLY A 75 0.37 0.20 15.01
CA GLY A 75 0.59 1.64 14.88
C GLY A 75 -0.69 2.44 15.12
N GLY A 76 -1.82 1.97 14.59
CA GLY A 76 -3.13 2.54 14.88
C GLY A 76 -3.49 2.48 16.36
N LEU A 77 -3.27 1.33 16.99
CA LEU A 77 -3.53 1.13 18.42
C LEU A 77 -2.62 2.00 19.31
N ILE A 78 -1.33 2.12 18.99
CA ILE A 78 -0.40 3.00 19.68
C ILE A 78 -0.90 4.44 19.63
N GLY A 79 -1.37 4.91 18.46
CA GLY A 79 -1.96 6.23 18.33
C GLY A 79 -3.20 6.44 19.20
N ASP A 80 -4.07 5.47 19.28
CA ASP A 80 -5.28 5.54 20.13
C ASP A 80 -4.94 5.50 21.62
N LEU A 81 -3.96 4.71 22.06
CA LEU A 81 -3.59 4.56 23.47
C LEU A 81 -2.71 5.71 23.99
N TYR A 82 -1.68 6.09 23.24
CA TYR A 82 -0.61 6.97 23.73
C TYR A 82 -0.65 8.39 23.13
N GLY A 83 -1.57 8.61 22.20
CA GLY A 83 -1.77 9.91 21.56
C GLY A 83 -1.48 9.89 20.06
N ARG A 84 -2.44 10.39 19.29
CA ARG A 84 -2.42 10.37 17.83
C ARG A 84 -1.36 11.30 17.24
N ARG A 85 -1.22 12.51 17.82
CA ARG A 85 -0.15 13.45 17.42
C ARG A 85 1.23 12.86 17.72
N ARG A 86 1.42 12.29 18.93
CA ARG A 86 2.69 11.65 19.30
C ARG A 86 3.04 10.49 18.38
N ALA A 87 2.09 9.62 18.07
CA ALA A 87 2.29 8.51 17.14
C ALA A 87 2.65 9.00 15.73
N PHE A 88 1.98 10.04 15.24
CA PHE A 88 2.28 10.67 13.96
C PHE A 88 3.70 11.23 13.92
N VAL A 89 4.07 12.06 14.91
CA VAL A 89 5.40 12.68 14.99
C VAL A 89 6.48 11.63 15.13
N LEU A 90 6.29 10.61 15.97
CA LEU A 90 7.22 9.48 16.11
C LEU A 90 7.37 8.74 14.77
N GLY A 91 6.26 8.43 14.10
CA GLY A 91 6.27 7.76 12.79
C GLY A 91 7.03 8.57 11.73
N ALA A 92 6.79 9.90 11.66
CA ALA A 92 7.50 10.79 10.75
C ALA A 92 9.00 10.89 11.08
N THR A 93 9.35 10.92 12.37
CA THR A 93 10.75 10.95 12.83
C THR A 93 11.47 9.65 12.48
N VAL A 94 10.83 8.49 12.72
CA VAL A 94 11.38 7.18 12.37
C VAL A 94 11.55 7.05 10.85
N LEU A 95 10.55 7.45 10.05
CA LEU A 95 10.63 7.43 8.59
C LEU A 95 11.78 8.31 8.06
N SER A 96 11.90 9.54 8.57
CA SER A 96 12.96 10.46 8.16
C SER A 96 14.36 9.99 8.59
N GLY A 97 14.49 9.49 9.81
CA GLY A 97 15.74 8.91 10.30
C GLY A 97 16.16 7.65 9.53
N ALA A 98 15.21 6.78 9.22
CA ALA A 98 15.43 5.61 8.38
C ALA A 98 15.87 6.00 6.96
N SER A 99 15.33 7.10 6.41
CA SER A 99 15.74 7.62 5.11
C SER A 99 17.19 8.13 5.12
N VAL A 100 17.65 8.70 6.23
CA VAL A 100 19.08 9.02 6.42
C VAL A 100 19.94 7.75 6.40
N VAL A 101 19.52 6.71 7.12
CA VAL A 101 20.22 5.41 7.12
C VAL A 101 20.28 4.81 5.71
N CYS A 102 19.17 4.86 4.95
CA CYS A 102 19.14 4.37 3.58
C CYS A 102 20.04 5.18 2.64
N ALA A 103 20.03 6.51 2.74
CA ALA A 103 20.88 7.39 1.91
C ALA A 103 22.38 7.16 2.15
N LEU A 104 22.76 6.86 3.38
CA LEU A 104 24.15 6.64 3.79
C LEU A 104 24.56 5.15 3.82
N ALA A 105 23.68 4.23 3.40
CA ALA A 105 23.92 2.80 3.52
C ALA A 105 25.20 2.35 2.80
N PRO A 106 26.17 1.77 3.52
CA PRO A 106 27.43 1.26 2.94
C PRO A 106 27.24 -0.16 2.36
N THR A 107 26.22 -0.89 2.80
CA THR A 107 25.91 -2.26 2.36
C THR A 107 24.41 -2.44 2.11
N LEU A 108 24.06 -3.43 1.30
CA LEU A 108 22.66 -3.78 1.06
C LEU A 108 21.93 -4.16 2.35
N GLY A 109 22.60 -4.85 3.28
CA GLY A 109 22.00 -5.21 4.58
C GLY A 109 21.59 -3.99 5.40
N VAL A 110 22.40 -2.94 5.44
CA VAL A 110 22.07 -1.67 6.10
C VAL A 110 20.89 -0.98 5.39
N LEU A 111 20.89 -1.01 4.06
CA LEU A 111 19.77 -0.48 3.28
C LEU A 111 18.46 -1.22 3.63
N ILE A 112 18.47 -2.55 3.64
CA ILE A 112 17.29 -3.38 3.99
C ILE A 112 16.80 -3.08 5.41
N ALA A 113 17.72 -2.97 6.39
CA ALA A 113 17.37 -2.61 7.76
C ALA A 113 16.76 -1.20 7.85
N GLY A 114 17.31 -0.23 7.12
CA GLY A 114 16.75 1.12 6.97
C GLY A 114 15.34 1.08 6.35
N ARG A 115 15.11 0.25 5.33
CA ARG A 115 13.79 0.06 4.72
C ARG A 115 12.77 -0.53 5.69
N ALA A 116 13.15 -1.53 6.47
CA ALA A 116 12.28 -2.09 7.51
C ALA A 116 11.91 -1.03 8.57
N LEU A 117 12.88 -0.22 8.99
CA LEU A 117 12.64 0.87 9.93
C LEU A 117 11.72 1.96 9.33
N ALA A 118 11.90 2.30 8.05
CA ALA A 118 11.03 3.24 7.34
C ALA A 118 9.58 2.72 7.27
N GLY A 119 9.38 1.43 6.99
CA GLY A 119 8.08 0.77 7.01
C GLY A 119 7.41 0.81 8.39
N ALA A 120 8.19 0.62 9.47
CA ALA A 120 7.70 0.77 10.83
C ALA A 120 7.25 2.22 11.12
N GLY A 121 8.01 3.21 10.65
CA GLY A 121 7.62 4.62 10.72
C GLY A 121 6.30 4.91 10.00
N ALA A 122 6.14 4.40 8.79
CA ALA A 122 4.92 4.53 8.00
C ALA A 122 3.71 3.87 8.68
N ALA A 123 3.92 2.74 9.36
CA ALA A 123 2.88 2.02 10.09
C ALA A 123 2.31 2.82 11.27
N LEU A 124 3.09 3.69 11.88
CA LEU A 124 2.63 4.66 12.89
C LEU A 124 1.97 5.88 12.25
N LEU A 125 2.61 6.43 11.21
CA LEU A 125 2.27 7.69 10.56
C LEU A 125 0.88 7.66 9.90
N ILE A 126 0.62 6.67 9.06
CA ILE A 126 -0.57 6.61 8.19
C ILE A 126 -1.86 6.44 9.00
N PRO A 127 -1.99 5.46 9.93
CA PRO A 127 -3.20 5.35 10.74
C PRO A 127 -3.42 6.57 11.64
N ALA A 128 -2.35 7.11 12.23
CA ALA A 128 -2.43 8.30 13.07
C ALA A 128 -2.94 9.51 12.29
N SER A 129 -2.49 9.72 11.03
CA SER A 129 -2.96 10.79 10.17
C SER A 129 -4.46 10.72 9.91
N LEU A 130 -4.98 9.53 9.58
CA LEU A 130 -6.41 9.29 9.36
C LEU A 130 -7.23 9.48 10.64
N ALA A 131 -6.70 9.06 11.78
CA ALA A 131 -7.35 9.25 13.09
C ALA A 131 -7.41 10.72 13.48
N ILE A 132 -6.36 11.51 13.22
CA ILE A 132 -6.33 12.96 13.45
C ILE A 132 -7.39 13.65 12.56
N VAL A 133 -7.50 13.28 11.27
CA VAL A 133 -8.55 13.82 10.39
C VAL A 133 -9.93 13.58 10.97
N ARG A 134 -10.22 12.38 11.50
CA ARG A 134 -11.53 12.06 12.09
C ARG A 134 -11.85 12.89 13.33
N VAL A 135 -10.86 13.27 14.11
CA VAL A 135 -11.04 14.05 15.34
C VAL A 135 -11.19 15.55 15.05
N LEU A 136 -10.40 16.08 14.12
CA LEU A 136 -10.42 17.50 13.79
C LEU A 136 -11.67 17.88 12.99
N TRP A 137 -12.07 17.08 12.00
CA TRP A 137 -13.26 17.34 11.18
C TRP A 137 -14.45 16.52 11.68
N ARG A 138 -15.21 17.06 12.63
CA ARG A 138 -16.35 16.36 13.25
C ARG A 138 -17.57 16.30 12.32
N HIS A 139 -17.75 17.34 11.50
CA HIS A 139 -18.87 17.37 10.57
C HIS A 139 -18.66 16.38 9.41
N PRO A 140 -19.65 15.48 9.09
CA PRO A 140 -19.48 14.42 8.09
C PRO A 140 -19.01 14.89 6.71
N ALA A 141 -19.58 16.01 6.20
CA ALA A 141 -19.23 16.53 4.88
C ALA A 141 -17.80 17.11 4.84
N GLU A 142 -17.38 17.85 5.86
CA GLU A 142 -16.01 18.40 5.97
C GLU A 142 -14.99 17.27 6.13
N ARG A 143 -15.31 16.27 6.95
CA ARG A 143 -14.47 15.08 7.12
C ARG A 143 -14.31 14.30 5.82
N ALA A 144 -15.40 14.10 5.06
CA ALA A 144 -15.33 13.43 3.75
C ALA A 144 -14.43 14.21 2.79
N ARG A 145 -14.53 15.56 2.78
CA ARG A 145 -13.66 16.41 1.97
C ARG A 145 -12.18 16.30 2.39
N ALA A 146 -11.89 16.37 3.69
CA ALA A 146 -10.53 16.25 4.20
C ALA A 146 -9.90 14.89 3.88
N LEU A 147 -10.66 13.80 4.05
CA LEU A 147 -10.23 12.45 3.67
C LEU A 147 -10.03 12.32 2.15
N GLY A 148 -10.87 12.97 1.35
CA GLY A 148 -10.72 13.03 -0.11
C GLY A 148 -9.42 13.71 -0.54
N ILE A 149 -9.08 14.87 0.07
CA ILE A 149 -7.82 15.57 -0.18
C ILE A 149 -6.63 14.70 0.26
N TRP A 150 -6.70 14.09 1.44
CA TRP A 150 -5.66 13.18 1.93
C TRP A 150 -5.46 11.99 0.97
N ALA A 151 -6.53 11.38 0.47
CA ALA A 151 -6.46 10.27 -0.49
C ALA A 151 -5.89 10.71 -1.84
N ALA A 152 -6.19 11.94 -2.29
CA ALA A 152 -5.63 12.50 -3.52
C ALA A 152 -4.11 12.63 -3.48
N CYS A 153 -3.51 12.79 -2.29
CA CYS A 153 -2.05 12.77 -2.11
C CYS A 153 -1.45 11.43 -2.55
N GLY A 154 -2.16 10.31 -2.33
CA GLY A 154 -1.74 9.00 -2.84
C GLY A 154 -1.70 8.95 -4.37
N GLY A 155 -2.70 9.55 -5.04
CA GLY A 155 -2.73 9.68 -6.50
C GLY A 155 -1.59 10.54 -7.04
N ILE A 156 -1.33 11.67 -6.39
CA ILE A 156 -0.21 12.56 -6.73
C ILE A 156 1.12 11.84 -6.53
N ALA A 157 1.28 11.09 -5.46
CA ALA A 157 2.50 10.32 -5.18
C ALA A 157 2.82 9.30 -6.28
N MET A 158 1.80 8.67 -6.86
CA MET A 158 1.96 7.71 -7.95
C MET A 158 2.47 8.34 -9.26
N ILE A 159 2.22 9.64 -9.46
CA ILE A 159 2.75 10.39 -10.61
C ILE A 159 4.13 10.97 -10.26
N VAL A 160 4.19 11.69 -9.14
CA VAL A 160 5.39 12.43 -8.71
C VAL A 160 6.52 11.47 -8.32
N GLY A 161 6.21 10.34 -7.66
CA GLY A 161 7.20 9.38 -7.18
C GLY A 161 8.12 8.88 -8.31
N PRO A 162 7.59 8.20 -9.32
CA PRO A 162 8.41 7.74 -10.44
C PRO A 162 9.11 8.89 -11.18
N THR A 163 8.40 9.97 -11.52
CA THR A 163 8.97 11.09 -12.28
C THR A 163 10.12 11.77 -11.53
N LEU A 164 9.90 12.09 -10.25
CA LEU A 164 10.94 12.67 -9.39
C LEU A 164 12.10 11.70 -9.18
N GLY A 165 11.78 10.40 -9.03
CA GLY A 165 12.79 9.35 -8.87
C GLY A 165 13.71 9.25 -10.06
N GLY A 166 13.18 9.23 -11.28
CA GLY A 166 13.99 9.19 -12.50
C GLY A 166 14.94 10.38 -12.59
N VAL A 167 14.45 11.59 -12.34
CA VAL A 167 15.26 12.82 -12.35
C VAL A 167 16.35 12.79 -11.27
N LEU A 168 15.99 12.42 -10.03
CA LEU A 168 16.93 12.36 -8.92
C LEU A 168 18.02 11.30 -9.13
N ILE A 169 17.66 10.12 -9.60
CA ILE A 169 18.61 9.04 -9.86
C ILE A 169 19.59 9.45 -10.95
N HIS A 170 19.10 10.05 -12.03
CA HIS A 170 19.93 10.50 -13.14
C HIS A 170 20.89 11.62 -12.72
N ALA A 171 20.41 12.63 -11.99
CA ALA A 171 21.19 13.82 -11.65
C ALA A 171 22.12 13.61 -10.44
N LEU A 172 21.69 12.88 -9.42
CA LEU A 172 22.35 12.81 -8.10
C LEU A 172 22.62 11.38 -7.61
N GLY A 173 22.26 10.37 -8.42
CA GLY A 173 22.38 8.96 -8.07
C GLY A 173 21.25 8.45 -7.15
N TRP A 174 21.18 7.12 -7.00
CA TRP A 174 20.07 6.44 -6.31
C TRP A 174 19.90 6.81 -4.82
N ARG A 175 20.96 7.27 -4.16
CA ARG A 175 20.89 7.69 -2.75
C ARG A 175 20.02 8.91 -2.52
N SER A 176 19.91 9.78 -3.51
CA SER A 176 19.13 11.02 -3.45
C SER A 176 17.61 10.81 -3.25
N ILE A 177 17.07 9.65 -3.70
CA ILE A 177 15.65 9.34 -3.51
C ILE A 177 15.27 9.23 -2.03
N PHE A 178 16.19 8.81 -1.18
CA PHE A 178 15.98 8.79 0.27
C PHE A 178 16.20 10.17 0.88
N GLY A 179 17.14 10.95 0.33
CA GLY A 179 17.41 12.30 0.78
C GLY A 179 16.21 13.24 0.67
N VAL A 180 15.41 13.10 -0.38
CA VAL A 180 14.22 13.94 -0.60
C VAL A 180 13.14 13.77 0.48
N VAL A 181 13.07 12.61 1.13
CA VAL A 181 12.10 12.32 2.21
C VAL A 181 12.36 13.19 3.44
N ILE A 182 13.63 13.53 3.72
CA ILE A 182 14.07 14.17 4.97
C ILE A 182 13.45 15.57 5.15
N PRO A 183 13.60 16.55 4.22
CA PRO A 183 13.06 17.89 4.42
C PRO A 183 11.54 17.93 4.55
N PHE A 184 10.83 17.06 3.81
CA PHE A 184 9.38 16.97 3.93
C PHE A 184 8.96 16.32 5.25
N GLY A 185 9.69 15.31 5.72
CA GLY A 185 9.47 14.71 7.03
C GLY A 185 9.65 15.73 8.17
N ILE A 186 10.71 16.53 8.12
CA ILE A 186 10.96 17.62 9.08
C ILE A 186 9.82 18.64 9.03
N ALA A 187 9.37 19.05 7.84
CA ALA A 187 8.26 19.97 7.68
C ALA A 187 6.95 19.41 8.25
N ALA A 188 6.66 18.11 8.00
CA ALA A 188 5.48 17.44 8.54
C ALA A 188 5.52 17.38 10.08
N ILE A 189 6.67 17.06 10.68
CA ILE A 189 6.89 17.06 12.13
C ILE A 189 6.67 18.45 12.72
N ALA A 190 7.32 19.47 12.16
CA ALA A 190 7.24 20.84 12.65
C ALA A 190 5.80 21.37 12.59
N LEU A 191 5.15 21.25 11.43
CA LEU A 191 3.77 21.71 11.25
C LEU A 191 2.80 20.95 12.16
N THR A 192 2.88 19.61 12.22
CA THR A 192 1.97 18.82 13.06
C THR A 192 2.15 19.15 14.53
N SER A 193 3.39 19.29 15.00
CA SER A 193 3.69 19.65 16.39
C SER A 193 3.15 21.02 16.76
N ALA A 194 3.15 21.98 15.83
CA ALA A 194 2.68 23.33 16.07
C ALA A 194 1.15 23.48 16.05
N VAL A 195 0.45 22.73 15.16
CA VAL A 195 -0.96 23.03 14.88
C VAL A 195 -1.94 21.93 15.30
N VAL A 196 -1.50 20.66 15.44
CA VAL A 196 -2.39 19.55 15.77
C VAL A 196 -2.45 19.36 17.30
N PRO A 197 -3.63 19.46 17.93
CA PRO A 197 -3.77 19.17 19.35
C PRO A 197 -3.60 17.66 19.60
N GLU A 198 -3.14 17.29 20.80
CA GLU A 198 -3.07 15.90 21.18
C GLU A 198 -4.48 15.31 21.38
N SER A 199 -4.66 14.07 20.96
CA SER A 199 -5.89 13.32 21.17
C SER A 199 -5.59 11.83 21.34
N ALA A 200 -6.27 11.19 22.28
CA ALA A 200 -6.18 9.77 22.55
C ALA A 200 -7.58 9.21 22.87
N ASP A 201 -7.78 7.94 22.65
CA ASP A 201 -8.97 7.20 23.08
C ASP A 201 -8.56 5.84 23.65
N PRO A 202 -8.15 5.78 24.91
CA PRO A 202 -7.62 4.56 25.53
C PRO A 202 -8.68 3.49 25.83
N ARG A 203 -9.95 3.70 25.42
CA ARG A 203 -11.05 2.81 25.76
C ARG A 203 -11.02 1.51 24.95
N GLY A 204 -10.78 0.39 25.63
CA GLY A 204 -11.25 -0.93 25.20
C GLY A 204 -10.34 -1.78 24.33
N ARG A 205 -9.13 -1.34 23.97
CA ARG A 205 -8.19 -2.19 23.20
C ARG A 205 -6.90 -2.44 23.98
N ARG A 206 -6.44 -3.70 23.98
CA ARG A 206 -5.16 -4.09 24.56
C ARG A 206 -4.15 -4.38 23.45
N PHE A 207 -2.90 -4.05 23.70
CA PHE A 207 -1.79 -4.42 22.82
C PHE A 207 -1.56 -5.93 22.94
N ASP A 208 -1.54 -6.64 21.81
CA ASP A 208 -1.24 -8.07 21.74
C ASP A 208 0.09 -8.30 21.01
N PRO A 209 1.22 -8.33 21.74
CA PRO A 209 2.53 -8.54 21.14
C PRO A 209 2.68 -9.94 20.55
N ALA A 210 1.98 -10.95 21.07
CA ALA A 210 2.07 -12.31 20.58
C ALA A 210 1.45 -12.44 19.18
N ALA A 211 0.25 -11.89 18.99
CA ALA A 211 -0.39 -11.84 17.67
C ALA A 211 0.47 -11.07 16.65
N GLN A 212 1.10 -9.97 17.09
CA GLN A 212 1.97 -9.15 16.25
C GLN A 212 3.21 -9.92 15.78
N VAL A 213 3.91 -10.59 16.71
CA VAL A 213 5.11 -11.39 16.38
C VAL A 213 4.76 -12.58 15.50
N LEU A 214 3.67 -13.28 15.79
CA LEU A 214 3.22 -14.41 14.97
C LEU A 214 2.83 -13.99 13.55
N GLY A 215 2.15 -12.84 13.41
CA GLY A 215 1.84 -12.27 12.09
C GLY A 215 3.11 -11.93 11.30
N ALA A 216 4.11 -11.33 11.97
CA ALA A 216 5.42 -11.03 11.38
C ALA A 216 6.14 -12.29 10.90
N ILE A 217 6.22 -13.30 11.77
CA ILE A 217 6.86 -14.59 11.45
C ILE A 217 6.11 -15.25 10.28
N ALA A 218 4.79 -15.30 10.33
CA ALA A 218 3.98 -15.94 9.31
C ALA A 218 4.22 -15.34 7.92
N ILE A 219 4.09 -14.02 7.80
CA ILE A 219 4.26 -13.33 6.51
C ILE A 219 5.73 -13.38 6.09
N GLY A 220 6.67 -13.08 7.00
CA GLY A 220 8.09 -13.06 6.73
C GLY A 220 8.63 -14.41 6.24
N CYS A 221 8.26 -15.52 6.89
CA CYS A 221 8.67 -16.85 6.50
C CYS A 221 8.20 -17.24 5.09
N VAL A 222 6.94 -16.93 4.75
CA VAL A 222 6.41 -17.27 3.41
C VAL A 222 7.07 -16.41 2.33
N VAL A 223 7.32 -15.13 2.60
CA VAL A 223 8.04 -14.23 1.68
C VAL A 223 9.47 -14.72 1.45
N PHE A 224 10.20 -15.01 2.53
CA PHE A 224 11.56 -15.54 2.47
C PHE A 224 11.61 -16.85 1.68
N ALA A 225 10.69 -17.77 1.96
CA ALA A 225 10.58 -19.02 1.23
C ALA A 225 10.34 -18.79 -0.27
N THR A 226 9.50 -17.82 -0.63
CA THR A 226 9.20 -17.52 -2.03
C THR A 226 10.41 -16.98 -2.78
N ILE A 227 11.18 -16.08 -2.16
CA ILE A 227 12.38 -15.49 -2.77
C ILE A 227 13.51 -16.51 -2.90
N ASP A 228 13.70 -17.36 -1.88
CA ASP A 228 14.85 -18.25 -1.77
C ASP A 228 14.61 -19.69 -2.27
N ALA A 229 13.38 -20.02 -2.69
CA ALA A 229 12.94 -21.37 -3.03
C ALA A 229 13.83 -22.09 -4.05
N ARG A 230 14.44 -21.38 -4.99
CA ARG A 230 15.32 -21.96 -6.02
C ARG A 230 16.73 -22.26 -5.53
N HIS A 231 17.21 -21.45 -4.58
CA HIS A 231 18.58 -21.54 -4.10
C HIS A 231 18.72 -22.60 -2.99
N ASP A 232 17.71 -22.71 -2.14
CA ASP A 232 17.66 -23.68 -1.05
C ASP A 232 16.22 -24.19 -0.83
N PRO A 233 15.78 -25.24 -1.57
CA PRO A 233 14.44 -25.80 -1.44
C PRO A 233 14.14 -26.37 -0.04
N GLN A 234 15.16 -26.87 0.67
CA GLN A 234 14.98 -27.43 2.01
C GLN A 234 14.69 -26.33 3.02
N ARG A 235 15.46 -25.24 2.94
CA ARG A 235 15.21 -24.03 3.75
C ARG A 235 13.85 -23.42 3.44
N ALA A 236 13.48 -23.32 2.17
CA ALA A 236 12.16 -22.84 1.76
C ALA A 236 11.02 -23.67 2.35
N ALA A 237 11.13 -25.01 2.30
CA ALA A 237 10.14 -25.92 2.90
C ALA A 237 10.04 -25.73 4.42
N LEU A 238 11.18 -25.59 5.12
CA LEU A 238 11.21 -25.30 6.55
C LEU A 238 10.52 -23.96 6.89
N LEU A 239 10.80 -22.92 6.11
CA LEU A 239 10.19 -21.61 6.28
C LEU A 239 8.68 -21.65 6.03
N ILE A 240 8.21 -22.36 5.01
CA ILE A 240 6.78 -22.58 4.75
C ILE A 240 6.13 -23.28 5.96
N GLY A 241 6.75 -24.34 6.47
CA GLY A 241 6.26 -25.05 7.66
C GLY A 241 6.19 -24.16 8.89
N THR A 242 7.23 -23.35 9.13
CA THR A 242 7.28 -22.38 10.24
C THR A 242 6.20 -21.30 10.07
N GLY A 243 6.02 -20.77 8.87
CA GLY A 243 4.99 -19.80 8.56
C GLY A 243 3.57 -20.36 8.77
N ALA A 244 3.33 -21.60 8.32
CA ALA A 244 2.06 -22.28 8.53
C ALA A 244 1.77 -22.53 10.03
N ALA A 245 2.78 -22.95 10.79
CA ALA A 245 2.65 -23.11 12.24
C ALA A 245 2.35 -21.77 12.94
N ALA A 246 3.03 -20.69 12.53
CA ALA A 246 2.78 -19.35 13.06
C ALA A 246 1.35 -18.86 12.75
N ILE A 247 0.84 -19.10 11.52
CA ILE A 247 -0.55 -18.78 11.15
C ILE A 247 -1.53 -19.60 12.00
N ALA A 248 -1.29 -20.89 12.16
CA ALA A 248 -2.17 -21.75 12.98
C ALA A 248 -2.23 -21.30 14.44
N LEU A 249 -1.06 -20.95 15.02
CA LEU A 249 -0.98 -20.42 16.38
C LEU A 249 -1.64 -19.04 16.49
N PHE A 250 -1.40 -18.15 15.54
CA PHE A 250 -2.06 -16.85 15.44
C PHE A 250 -3.59 -17.00 15.45
N VAL A 251 -4.14 -17.82 14.55
CA VAL A 251 -5.58 -18.07 14.47
C VAL A 251 -6.13 -18.68 15.76
N ARG A 252 -5.37 -19.56 16.41
CA ARG A 252 -5.76 -20.16 17.70
C ARG A 252 -5.85 -19.12 18.82
N ILE A 253 -4.88 -18.19 18.88
CA ILE A 253 -4.87 -17.10 19.86
C ILE A 253 -6.03 -16.13 19.60
N GLU A 254 -6.19 -15.66 18.36
CA GLU A 254 -7.26 -14.75 17.98
C GLU A 254 -8.67 -15.34 18.27
N ARG A 255 -8.86 -16.64 18.02
CA ARG A 255 -10.12 -17.34 18.39
C ARG A 255 -10.36 -17.35 19.89
N ARG A 256 -9.32 -17.45 20.72
CA ARG A 256 -9.45 -17.45 22.19
C ARG A 256 -9.74 -16.05 22.73
N LEU A 257 -9.21 -15.00 22.10
CA LEU A 257 -9.42 -13.61 22.50
C LEU A 257 -10.80 -13.06 22.08
N GLY A 258 -11.43 -13.65 21.06
CA GLY A 258 -12.78 -13.30 20.63
C GLY A 258 -12.93 -11.81 20.28
N THR A 259 -13.73 -11.07 21.06
CA THR A 259 -13.97 -9.64 20.81
C THR A 259 -12.79 -8.74 21.15
N ALA A 260 -11.83 -9.23 21.97
CA ALA A 260 -10.59 -8.53 22.31
C ALA A 260 -9.45 -8.80 21.30
N ALA A 261 -9.69 -9.65 20.29
CA ALA A 261 -8.74 -10.03 19.26
C ALA A 261 -8.26 -8.82 18.45
N LEU A 262 -6.99 -8.86 18.03
CA LEU A 262 -6.41 -7.86 17.12
C LEU A 262 -7.10 -7.92 15.75
N VAL A 263 -7.38 -9.15 15.28
CA VAL A 263 -8.11 -9.43 14.05
C VAL A 263 -9.40 -10.17 14.37
N PRO A 264 -10.56 -9.49 14.41
CA PRO A 264 -11.84 -10.15 14.69
C PRO A 264 -12.19 -11.14 13.57
N LEU A 265 -11.99 -12.43 13.84
CA LEU A 265 -12.16 -13.50 12.84
C LEU A 265 -13.61 -13.67 12.37
N ASP A 266 -14.58 -13.21 13.14
CA ASP A 266 -16.01 -13.21 12.78
C ASP A 266 -16.32 -12.31 11.56
N LEU A 267 -15.52 -11.27 11.31
CA LEU A 267 -15.63 -10.46 10.09
C LEU A 267 -15.43 -11.30 8.82
N PHE A 268 -14.62 -12.33 8.90
CA PHE A 268 -14.36 -13.22 7.77
C PHE A 268 -15.52 -14.21 7.52
N ALA A 269 -16.52 -14.29 8.39
CA ALA A 269 -17.75 -15.02 8.09
C ALA A 269 -18.56 -14.34 6.98
N ASN A 270 -18.44 -13.01 6.84
CA ASN A 270 -19.10 -12.26 5.78
C ASN A 270 -18.42 -12.51 4.43
N ARG A 271 -19.17 -13.14 3.50
CA ARG A 271 -18.65 -13.51 2.17
C ARG A 271 -18.26 -12.29 1.35
N ALA A 272 -19.04 -11.20 1.40
CA ALA A 272 -18.74 -9.98 0.67
C ALA A 272 -17.45 -9.35 1.17
N PHE A 273 -17.25 -9.26 2.49
CA PHE A 273 -16.04 -8.74 3.09
C PHE A 273 -14.79 -9.55 2.66
N ARG A 274 -14.85 -10.89 2.76
CA ARG A 274 -13.75 -11.76 2.30
C ARG A 274 -13.40 -11.53 0.83
N GLY A 275 -14.43 -11.45 -0.03
CA GLY A 275 -14.17 -11.22 -1.46
C GLY A 275 -13.51 -9.89 -1.75
N MET A 276 -13.88 -8.84 -1.01
CA MET A 276 -13.24 -7.53 -1.15
C MET A 276 -11.78 -7.56 -0.67
N LEU A 277 -11.48 -8.29 0.41
CA LEU A 277 -10.10 -8.48 0.87
C LEU A 277 -9.25 -9.20 -0.18
N VAL A 278 -9.77 -10.29 -0.76
CA VAL A 278 -9.05 -11.03 -1.82
C VAL A 278 -8.86 -10.18 -3.07
N GLY A 279 -9.91 -9.46 -3.52
CA GLY A 279 -9.80 -8.54 -4.65
C GLY A 279 -8.75 -7.44 -4.42
N ASN A 280 -8.71 -6.89 -3.21
CA ASN A 280 -7.74 -5.87 -2.81
C ASN A 280 -6.30 -6.42 -2.76
N GLY A 281 -6.10 -7.62 -2.21
CA GLY A 281 -4.81 -8.31 -2.23
C GLY A 281 -4.33 -8.63 -3.64
N ALA A 282 -5.22 -9.15 -4.50
CA ALA A 282 -4.91 -9.44 -5.89
C ALA A 282 -4.57 -8.17 -6.70
N MET A 283 -5.29 -7.08 -6.44
CA MET A 283 -5.02 -5.77 -7.03
C MET A 283 -3.58 -5.33 -6.77
N THR A 284 -3.16 -5.37 -5.51
CA THR A 284 -1.82 -4.90 -5.13
C THR A 284 -0.73 -5.91 -5.44
N PHE A 285 -1.04 -7.21 -5.42
CA PHE A 285 -0.12 -8.26 -5.86
C PHE A 285 0.38 -8.01 -7.28
N GLY A 286 -0.51 -7.88 -8.26
CA GLY A 286 -0.11 -7.61 -9.63
C GLY A 286 0.49 -6.21 -9.82
N GLY A 287 -0.10 -5.19 -9.17
CA GLY A 287 0.35 -3.81 -9.29
C GLY A 287 1.78 -3.58 -8.77
N TYR A 288 2.09 -4.01 -7.55
CA TYR A 288 3.44 -3.84 -6.98
C TYR A 288 4.46 -4.78 -7.61
N GLY A 289 4.08 -6.03 -7.93
CA GLY A 289 4.96 -6.93 -8.65
C GLY A 289 5.33 -6.42 -10.03
N MET A 290 4.39 -5.84 -10.77
CA MET A 290 4.65 -5.17 -12.05
C MET A 290 5.57 -3.96 -11.88
N LEU A 291 5.31 -3.11 -10.89
CA LEU A 291 6.14 -1.93 -10.60
C LEU A 291 7.57 -2.27 -10.20
N PHE A 292 7.81 -3.49 -9.70
CA PHE A 292 9.15 -4.01 -9.45
C PHE A 292 9.79 -4.57 -10.72
N VAL A 293 9.10 -5.52 -11.38
CA VAL A 293 9.68 -6.29 -12.49
C VAL A 293 9.87 -5.45 -13.75
N LEU A 294 8.91 -4.57 -14.08
CA LEU A 294 8.92 -3.86 -15.36
C LEU A 294 10.06 -2.83 -15.47
N PRO A 295 10.29 -1.93 -14.50
CA PRO A 295 11.44 -1.03 -14.54
C PRO A 295 12.77 -1.78 -14.49
N LEU A 296 12.85 -2.88 -13.70
CA LEU A 296 14.04 -3.73 -13.63
C LEU A 296 14.34 -4.35 -15.00
N ALA A 297 13.34 -4.89 -15.69
CA ALA A 297 13.50 -5.47 -17.03
C ALA A 297 13.95 -4.43 -18.06
N TRP A 298 13.41 -3.22 -18.03
CA TRP A 298 13.82 -2.16 -18.95
C TRP A 298 15.25 -1.68 -18.72
N GLN A 299 15.66 -1.54 -17.45
CA GLN A 299 16.98 -1.01 -17.10
C GLN A 299 18.07 -2.07 -17.24
N SER A 300 17.85 -3.30 -16.76
CA SER A 300 18.85 -4.39 -16.83
C SER A 300 19.19 -4.81 -18.28
N HIS A 301 18.29 -4.60 -19.22
CA HIS A 301 18.51 -4.87 -20.65
C HIS A 301 18.85 -3.60 -21.46
N HIS A 302 19.16 -2.49 -20.81
CA HIS A 302 19.51 -1.21 -21.45
C HIS A 302 18.47 -0.69 -22.44
N VAL A 303 17.19 -1.09 -22.29
CA VAL A 303 16.08 -0.58 -23.11
C VAL A 303 15.78 0.87 -22.77
N LEU A 304 15.76 1.17 -21.47
CA LEU A 304 15.54 2.52 -20.91
C LEU A 304 16.48 2.73 -19.72
N ASP A 305 16.96 3.95 -19.56
CA ASP A 305 17.57 4.38 -18.30
C ASP A 305 16.52 4.66 -17.21
N ALA A 306 16.94 5.05 -16.01
CA ALA A 306 16.02 5.34 -14.91
C ALA A 306 15.02 6.47 -15.26
N SER A 307 15.46 7.47 -16.01
CA SER A 307 14.61 8.58 -16.48
C SER A 307 13.59 8.11 -17.50
N GLY A 308 14.02 7.35 -18.50
CA GLY A 308 13.16 6.75 -19.50
C GLY A 308 12.12 5.81 -18.89
N ALA A 309 12.55 4.94 -17.95
CA ALA A 309 11.67 4.03 -17.23
C ALA A 309 10.63 4.80 -16.39
N SER A 310 10.99 5.95 -15.80
CA SER A 310 10.06 6.79 -15.07
C SER A 310 8.97 7.40 -15.95
N LEU A 311 9.34 7.89 -17.13
CA LEU A 311 8.41 8.44 -18.11
C LEU A 311 7.51 7.36 -18.72
N ALA A 312 8.06 6.17 -18.96
CA ALA A 312 7.32 5.02 -19.45
C ALA A 312 6.25 4.50 -18.48
N LEU A 313 6.27 4.90 -17.19
CA LEU A 313 5.22 4.62 -16.21
C LEU A 313 4.07 5.66 -16.20
N LEU A 314 4.21 6.80 -16.91
CA LEU A 314 3.15 7.81 -16.97
C LEU A 314 1.81 7.30 -17.54
N PRO A 315 1.78 6.41 -18.56
CA PRO A 315 0.54 5.80 -19.05
C PRO A 315 -0.25 5.07 -17.97
N MET A 316 0.38 4.62 -16.89
CA MET A 316 -0.32 4.08 -15.71
C MET A 316 -0.76 5.19 -14.74
N SER A 317 0.15 6.10 -14.42
CA SER A 317 -0.05 7.07 -13.35
C SER A 317 -1.09 8.13 -13.69
N VAL A 318 -1.13 8.59 -14.94
CA VAL A 318 -2.09 9.63 -15.39
C VAL A 318 -3.53 9.10 -15.43
N PRO A 319 -3.85 7.95 -16.07
CA PRO A 319 -5.20 7.38 -16.00
C PRO A 319 -5.62 7.03 -14.56
N PHE A 320 -4.71 6.51 -13.74
CA PHE A 320 -5.00 6.26 -12.32
C PHE A 320 -5.49 7.52 -11.61
N ALA A 321 -4.79 8.64 -11.74
CA ALA A 321 -5.19 9.89 -11.10
C ALA A 321 -6.54 10.39 -11.62
N LEU A 322 -6.71 10.46 -12.95
CA LEU A 322 -7.93 10.97 -13.59
C LEU A 322 -9.15 10.12 -13.20
N VAL A 323 -9.02 8.80 -13.29
CA VAL A 323 -10.12 7.87 -13.01
C VAL A 323 -10.44 7.83 -11.52
N SER A 324 -9.44 7.97 -10.63
CA SER A 324 -9.65 8.03 -9.18
C SER A 324 -10.58 9.15 -8.79
N PHE A 325 -10.47 10.36 -9.38
CA PHE A 325 -11.39 11.48 -9.13
C PHE A 325 -12.83 11.18 -9.55
N GLY A 326 -13.02 10.44 -10.66
CA GLY A 326 -14.34 10.07 -11.17
C GLY A 326 -14.88 8.75 -10.64
N SER A 327 -14.09 7.95 -9.92
CA SER A 327 -14.42 6.57 -9.53
C SER A 327 -15.70 6.47 -8.70
N GLY A 328 -15.95 7.43 -7.82
CA GLY A 328 -17.18 7.50 -7.03
C GLY A 328 -18.43 7.68 -7.89
N ALA A 329 -18.38 8.53 -8.92
CA ALA A 329 -19.50 8.71 -9.86
C ALA A 329 -19.73 7.45 -10.72
N VAL A 330 -18.67 6.78 -11.15
CA VAL A 330 -18.76 5.50 -11.86
C VAL A 330 -19.37 4.45 -10.94
N ALA A 331 -18.89 4.32 -9.71
CA ALA A 331 -19.39 3.36 -8.72
C ALA A 331 -20.88 3.62 -8.38
N ALA A 332 -21.34 4.87 -8.37
CA ALA A 332 -22.73 5.23 -8.16
C ALA A 332 -23.65 4.76 -9.33
N ARG A 333 -23.12 4.74 -10.57
CA ARG A 333 -23.89 4.32 -11.76
C ARG A 333 -23.90 2.82 -11.98
N VAL A 334 -22.73 2.16 -11.88
CA VAL A 334 -22.58 0.73 -12.20
C VAL A 334 -22.58 -0.17 -10.96
N GLY A 335 -22.59 0.44 -9.77
CA GLY A 335 -22.45 -0.24 -8.47
C GLY A 335 -20.97 -0.39 -8.05
N ALA A 336 -20.71 -0.18 -6.76
CA ALA A 336 -19.34 -0.24 -6.22
C ALA A 336 -18.69 -1.62 -6.41
N ARG A 337 -19.45 -2.70 -6.36
CA ARG A 337 -19.01 -4.07 -6.66
C ARG A 337 -18.48 -4.18 -8.09
N THR A 338 -19.26 -3.71 -9.07
CA THR A 338 -18.90 -3.77 -10.49
C THR A 338 -17.66 -2.93 -10.77
N ALA A 339 -17.61 -1.72 -10.24
CA ALA A 339 -16.45 -0.83 -10.38
C ALA A 339 -15.21 -1.43 -9.74
N GLY A 340 -15.32 -2.01 -8.52
CA GLY A 340 -14.18 -2.60 -7.81
C GLY A 340 -13.63 -3.86 -8.50
N ALA A 341 -14.46 -4.86 -8.74
CA ALA A 341 -14.04 -6.11 -9.38
C ALA A 341 -13.65 -5.89 -10.85
N GLY A 342 -14.40 -5.05 -11.58
CA GLY A 342 -14.06 -4.65 -12.96
C GLY A 342 -12.73 -3.91 -13.05
N GLY A 343 -12.43 -3.06 -12.07
CA GLY A 343 -11.13 -2.40 -11.97
C GLY A 343 -9.97 -3.38 -11.82
N VAL A 344 -10.11 -4.38 -10.93
CA VAL A 344 -9.10 -5.45 -10.77
C VAL A 344 -8.98 -6.29 -12.05
N ALA A 345 -10.08 -6.58 -12.73
CA ALA A 345 -10.04 -7.29 -14.00
C ALA A 345 -9.32 -6.50 -15.10
N LEU A 346 -9.56 -5.18 -15.20
CA LEU A 346 -8.82 -4.31 -16.13
C LEU A 346 -7.32 -4.31 -15.84
N MET A 347 -6.91 -4.30 -14.57
CA MET A 347 -5.49 -4.45 -14.21
C MET A 347 -4.94 -5.79 -14.69
N GLY A 348 -5.67 -6.89 -14.49
CA GLY A 348 -5.28 -8.21 -14.98
C GLY A 348 -5.11 -8.24 -16.50
N LEU A 349 -6.02 -7.64 -17.25
CA LEU A 349 -5.91 -7.50 -18.70
C LEU A 349 -4.71 -6.62 -19.10
N GLY A 350 -4.42 -5.57 -18.33
CA GLY A 350 -3.24 -4.73 -18.51
C GLY A 350 -1.94 -5.54 -18.38
N LEU A 351 -1.82 -6.35 -17.32
CA LEU A 351 -0.66 -7.24 -17.14
C LEU A 351 -0.57 -8.30 -18.26
N ALA A 352 -1.71 -8.83 -18.72
CA ALA A 352 -1.74 -9.75 -19.87
C ALA A 352 -1.18 -9.08 -21.13
N ALA A 353 -1.59 -7.87 -21.41
CA ALA A 353 -1.09 -7.11 -22.57
C ALA A 353 0.43 -6.90 -22.50
N ILE A 354 0.97 -6.52 -21.33
CA ILE A 354 2.42 -6.40 -21.11
C ILE A 354 3.12 -7.74 -21.37
N GLY A 355 2.59 -8.82 -20.78
CA GLY A 355 3.20 -10.17 -20.92
C GLY A 355 3.15 -10.71 -22.34
N ILE A 356 2.08 -10.46 -23.08
CA ILE A 356 1.93 -10.86 -24.49
C ILE A 356 2.88 -10.03 -25.36
N GLY A 357 2.95 -8.72 -25.15
CA GLY A 357 3.84 -7.83 -25.87
C GLY A 357 5.31 -8.18 -25.71
N ALA A 358 5.71 -8.69 -24.55
CA ALA A 358 7.07 -9.17 -24.30
C ALA A 358 7.45 -10.36 -25.20
N ALA A 359 6.48 -11.12 -25.73
CA ALA A 359 6.73 -12.30 -26.56
C ALA A 359 6.88 -12.01 -28.05
N GLY A 360 6.34 -10.91 -28.54
CA GLY A 360 6.24 -10.60 -29.98
C GLY A 360 7.44 -9.88 -30.61
N SER A 361 8.46 -9.57 -29.83
CA SER A 361 9.52 -8.65 -30.24
C SER A 361 10.76 -9.36 -30.78
N THR A 362 10.83 -9.55 -32.09
CA THR A 362 12.10 -9.79 -32.83
C THR A 362 12.91 -8.48 -33.00
N ASN A 363 12.28 -7.32 -32.81
CA ASN A 363 12.91 -6.00 -32.81
C ASN A 363 12.84 -5.45 -31.38
N PRO A 364 13.98 -5.25 -30.67
CA PRO A 364 13.98 -5.11 -29.20
C PRO A 364 13.30 -3.84 -28.67
N HIS A 365 12.91 -2.87 -29.51
CA HIS A 365 12.61 -1.55 -28.97
C HIS A 365 11.18 -1.01 -29.19
N ALA A 366 10.51 -1.24 -30.31
CA ALA A 366 9.26 -0.53 -30.60
C ALA A 366 7.94 -1.26 -30.24
N PRO A 367 7.69 -2.53 -30.59
CA PRO A 367 6.40 -3.18 -30.26
C PRO A 367 6.26 -3.49 -28.77
N MET A 368 7.34 -3.83 -28.07
CA MET A 368 7.34 -4.12 -26.63
C MET A 368 6.89 -2.89 -25.81
N LEU A 369 7.31 -1.69 -26.21
CA LEU A 369 6.96 -0.45 -25.50
C LEU A 369 5.47 -0.11 -25.70
N ALA A 370 4.94 -0.22 -26.93
CA ALA A 370 3.53 0.09 -27.19
C ALA A 370 2.56 -0.83 -26.44
N TRP A 371 2.85 -2.15 -26.37
CA TRP A 371 2.06 -3.08 -25.56
C TRP A 371 2.18 -2.81 -24.06
N ALA A 372 3.37 -2.40 -23.60
CA ALA A 372 3.60 -2.01 -22.22
C ALA A 372 2.81 -0.74 -21.88
N GLU A 373 2.82 0.27 -22.72
CA GLU A 373 2.05 1.51 -22.53
C GLU A 373 0.54 1.26 -22.49
N ALA A 374 0.00 0.46 -23.42
CA ALA A 374 -1.40 0.09 -23.42
C ALA A 374 -1.78 -0.70 -22.16
N GLY A 375 -0.95 -1.66 -21.77
CA GLY A 375 -1.14 -2.44 -20.55
C GLY A 375 -1.06 -1.60 -19.28
N LEU A 376 -0.15 -0.64 -19.24
CA LEU A 376 -0.01 0.32 -18.14
C LEU A 376 -1.23 1.24 -18.04
N ALA A 377 -1.76 1.73 -19.17
CA ALA A 377 -2.96 2.56 -19.21
C ALA A 377 -4.20 1.80 -18.68
N LEU A 378 -4.36 0.52 -19.07
CA LEU A 378 -5.40 -0.36 -18.54
C LEU A 378 -5.22 -0.60 -17.03
N THR A 379 -3.99 -0.85 -16.59
CA THR A 379 -3.67 -1.07 -15.18
C THR A 379 -3.96 0.17 -14.35
N GLY A 380 -3.57 1.37 -14.81
CA GLY A 380 -3.85 2.63 -14.12
C GLY A 380 -5.35 2.93 -14.03
N THR A 381 -6.06 2.75 -15.14
CA THR A 381 -7.54 2.89 -15.18
C THR A 381 -8.20 1.93 -14.20
N GLY A 382 -7.81 0.66 -14.22
CA GLY A 382 -8.33 -0.36 -13.34
C GLY A 382 -8.06 -0.06 -11.87
N LEU A 383 -6.84 0.37 -11.53
CA LEU A 383 -6.45 0.76 -10.17
C LEU A 383 -7.31 1.93 -9.65
N GLY A 384 -7.53 2.95 -10.49
CA GLY A 384 -8.36 4.12 -10.16
C GLY A 384 -9.81 3.74 -9.82
N LEU A 385 -10.37 2.77 -10.54
CA LEU A 385 -11.72 2.25 -10.26
C LEU A 385 -11.74 1.35 -9.01
N ALA A 386 -10.72 0.51 -8.83
CA ALA A 386 -10.74 -0.56 -7.83
C ALA A 386 -10.54 -0.04 -6.40
N VAL A 387 -9.56 0.84 -6.15
CA VAL A 387 -9.11 1.22 -4.80
C VAL A 387 -10.27 1.71 -3.93
N GLY A 388 -10.99 2.74 -4.37
CA GLY A 388 -12.09 3.33 -3.63
C GLY A 388 -13.30 2.41 -3.53
N SER A 389 -13.62 1.72 -4.64
CA SER A 389 -14.82 0.88 -4.76
C SER A 389 -14.74 -0.39 -3.92
N LEU A 390 -13.56 -1.07 -3.88
CA LEU A 390 -13.33 -2.22 -3.02
C LEU A 390 -13.39 -1.84 -1.54
N ALA A 391 -12.76 -0.72 -1.17
CA ALA A 391 -12.77 -0.23 0.20
C ALA A 391 -14.18 0.14 0.67
N ALA A 392 -14.94 0.87 -0.15
CA ALA A 392 -16.33 1.25 0.16
C ALA A 392 -17.21 0.02 0.33
N THR A 393 -17.09 -0.98 -0.56
CA THR A 393 -17.87 -2.22 -0.48
C THR A 393 -17.49 -3.05 0.75
N ALA A 394 -16.19 -3.15 1.08
CA ALA A 394 -15.72 -3.89 2.25
C ALA A 394 -16.23 -3.25 3.57
N VAL A 395 -16.12 -1.94 3.67
CA VAL A 395 -16.59 -1.19 4.86
C VAL A 395 -18.11 -1.23 4.96
N GLY A 396 -18.82 -1.14 3.84
CA GLY A 396 -20.28 -1.25 3.79
C GLY A 396 -20.83 -2.66 4.09
N ALA A 397 -19.98 -3.69 4.01
CA ALA A 397 -20.35 -5.07 4.30
C ALA A 397 -20.32 -5.41 5.81
N VAL A 398 -19.87 -4.51 6.67
CA VAL A 398 -19.72 -4.70 8.11
C VAL A 398 -20.49 -3.62 8.90
N ASP A 399 -20.78 -3.91 10.17
CA ASP A 399 -21.43 -2.94 11.05
C ASP A 399 -20.63 -1.64 11.18
N ALA A 400 -21.32 -0.51 11.30
CA ALA A 400 -20.70 0.82 11.41
C ALA A 400 -19.67 0.93 12.56
N ALA A 401 -19.91 0.22 13.68
CA ALA A 401 -18.98 0.15 14.81
C ALA A 401 -17.64 -0.52 14.44
N ARG A 402 -17.62 -1.39 13.44
CA ARG A 402 -16.46 -2.15 12.96
C ARG A 402 -15.83 -1.60 11.67
N ALA A 403 -16.38 -0.52 11.12
CA ALA A 403 -15.92 0.09 9.86
C ALA A 403 -14.42 0.44 9.89
N GLY A 404 -13.91 0.92 11.04
CA GLY A 404 -12.48 1.23 11.22
C GLY A 404 -11.59 -0.01 11.15
N THR A 405 -12.01 -1.11 11.78
CA THR A 405 -11.29 -2.39 11.73
C THR A 405 -11.29 -2.97 10.31
N ALA A 406 -12.42 -2.91 9.60
CA ALA A 406 -12.51 -3.34 8.21
C ALA A 406 -11.57 -2.54 7.29
N ALA A 407 -11.52 -1.22 7.45
CA ALA A 407 -10.59 -0.37 6.69
C ALA A 407 -9.11 -0.69 6.99
N SER A 408 -8.79 -0.99 8.25
CA SER A 408 -7.43 -1.41 8.65
C SER A 408 -7.06 -2.76 8.03
N LEU A 409 -7.96 -3.74 8.04
CA LEU A 409 -7.76 -5.05 7.41
C LEU A 409 -7.60 -4.94 5.89
N MET A 410 -8.32 -4.03 5.23
CA MET A 410 -8.10 -3.70 3.82
C MET A 410 -6.68 -3.21 3.56
N ASN A 411 -6.15 -2.32 4.41
CA ASN A 411 -4.77 -1.85 4.29
C ASN A 411 -3.73 -2.96 4.55
N VAL A 412 -3.96 -3.81 5.55
CA VAL A 412 -3.10 -4.98 5.79
C VAL A 412 -3.07 -5.90 4.58
N THR A 413 -4.24 -6.25 4.03
CA THR A 413 -4.34 -7.13 2.86
C THR A 413 -3.67 -6.49 1.63
N ARG A 414 -3.76 -5.16 1.49
CA ARG A 414 -3.07 -4.41 0.45
C ARG A 414 -1.56 -4.57 0.55
N MET A 415 -0.99 -4.46 1.75
CA MET A 415 0.45 -4.61 1.95
C MET A 415 0.91 -6.05 1.79
N ILE A 416 0.12 -7.02 2.28
CA ILE A 416 0.39 -8.45 2.06
C ILE A 416 0.43 -8.75 0.56
N GLY A 417 -0.58 -8.28 -0.20
CA GLY A 417 -0.58 -8.41 -1.66
C GLY A 417 0.64 -7.81 -2.32
N ALA A 418 1.08 -6.61 -1.89
CA ALA A 418 2.26 -5.94 -2.40
C ALA A 418 3.54 -6.77 -2.18
N VAL A 419 3.76 -7.24 -0.95
CA VAL A 419 4.93 -8.06 -0.58
C VAL A 419 4.97 -9.36 -1.40
N PHE A 420 3.86 -10.10 -1.44
CA PHE A 420 3.80 -11.35 -2.24
C PHE A 420 3.93 -11.10 -3.73
N GLY A 421 3.43 -9.96 -4.24
CA GLY A 421 3.55 -9.56 -5.63
C GLY A 421 5.01 -9.35 -6.04
N VAL A 422 5.75 -8.57 -5.26
CA VAL A 422 7.19 -8.34 -5.49
C VAL A 422 7.96 -9.64 -5.37
N ALA A 423 7.73 -10.42 -4.28
CA ALA A 423 8.45 -11.66 -4.03
C ALA A 423 8.22 -12.70 -5.15
N LEU A 424 6.96 -13.01 -5.47
CA LEU A 424 6.65 -14.08 -6.43
C LEU A 424 6.95 -13.67 -7.88
N LEU A 425 6.51 -12.47 -8.31
CA LEU A 425 6.72 -12.05 -9.69
C LEU A 425 8.19 -11.78 -9.97
N GLY A 426 8.93 -11.24 -8.99
CA GLY A 426 10.39 -11.10 -9.10
C GLY A 426 11.13 -12.43 -9.12
N ALA A 427 10.74 -13.40 -8.27
CA ALA A 427 11.30 -14.74 -8.29
C ALA A 427 11.03 -15.47 -9.61
N LEU A 428 9.84 -15.32 -10.19
CA LEU A 428 9.51 -15.87 -11.51
C LEU A 428 10.31 -15.20 -12.64
N TYR A 429 10.49 -13.89 -12.58
CA TYR A 429 11.30 -13.14 -13.51
C TYR A 429 12.74 -13.66 -13.52
N ASP A 430 13.36 -13.79 -12.35
CA ASP A 430 14.71 -14.33 -12.16
C ASP A 430 14.80 -15.81 -12.57
N ALA A 431 13.78 -16.60 -12.20
CA ALA A 431 13.68 -18.02 -12.50
C ALA A 431 13.72 -18.35 -13.98
N CYS A 432 13.18 -17.46 -14.81
CA CYS A 432 13.16 -17.62 -16.27
C CYS A 432 14.33 -16.92 -16.96
N GLY A 433 15.40 -16.57 -16.22
CA GLY A 433 16.62 -15.95 -16.74
C GLY A 433 16.49 -14.45 -17.03
N GLY A 434 15.46 -13.79 -16.50
CA GLY A 434 15.19 -12.36 -16.76
C GLY A 434 14.70 -12.10 -18.19
N GLY A 435 14.87 -10.86 -18.66
CA GLY A 435 14.54 -10.47 -20.02
C GLY A 435 13.07 -10.62 -20.43
N ALA A 436 12.82 -10.80 -21.72
CA ALA A 436 11.48 -10.92 -22.27
C ALA A 436 10.74 -12.16 -21.76
N SER A 437 11.42 -13.29 -21.61
CA SER A 437 10.83 -14.55 -21.11
C SER A 437 10.43 -14.43 -19.65
N GLY A 438 11.29 -13.91 -18.80
CA GLY A 438 11.00 -13.66 -17.39
C GLY A 438 9.86 -12.64 -17.22
N LEU A 439 9.89 -11.54 -17.97
CA LEU A 439 8.82 -10.55 -17.95
C LEU A 439 7.48 -11.15 -18.37
N ARG A 440 7.45 -11.94 -19.44
CA ARG A 440 6.25 -12.64 -19.91
C ARG A 440 5.64 -13.51 -18.85
N VAL A 441 6.43 -14.41 -18.24
CA VAL A 441 5.95 -15.35 -17.22
C VAL A 441 5.46 -14.61 -15.99
N ALA A 442 6.21 -13.63 -15.51
CA ALA A 442 5.81 -12.82 -14.36
C ALA A 442 4.48 -12.08 -14.61
N MET A 443 4.35 -11.39 -15.74
CA MET A 443 3.15 -10.61 -16.05
C MET A 443 1.92 -11.48 -16.29
N LEU A 444 2.05 -12.60 -17.00
CA LEU A 444 0.92 -13.52 -17.22
C LEU A 444 0.48 -14.19 -15.91
N THR A 445 1.41 -14.54 -15.03
CA THR A 445 1.06 -15.06 -13.68
C THR A 445 0.35 -13.99 -12.85
N GLY A 446 0.85 -12.76 -12.83
CA GLY A 446 0.18 -11.63 -12.18
C GLY A 446 -1.22 -11.38 -12.72
N SER A 447 -1.38 -11.42 -14.04
CA SER A 447 -2.67 -11.33 -14.73
C SER A 447 -3.65 -12.41 -14.27
N ALA A 448 -3.24 -13.66 -14.31
CA ALA A 448 -4.10 -14.79 -13.92
C ALA A 448 -4.60 -14.67 -12.47
N LEU A 449 -3.70 -14.30 -11.54
CA LEU A 449 -4.06 -14.10 -10.14
C LEU A 449 -4.98 -12.88 -9.93
N GLN A 450 -4.77 -11.78 -10.66
CA GLN A 450 -5.67 -10.63 -10.60
C GLN A 450 -7.05 -10.94 -11.17
N LEU A 451 -7.14 -11.63 -12.30
CA LEU A 451 -8.41 -12.04 -12.89
C LEU A 451 -9.17 -13.03 -11.98
N ALA A 452 -8.46 -13.97 -11.36
CA ALA A 452 -9.05 -14.88 -10.37
C ALA A 452 -9.57 -14.11 -9.14
N GLY A 453 -8.78 -13.16 -8.61
CA GLY A 453 -9.18 -12.29 -7.51
C GLY A 453 -10.39 -11.41 -7.86
N ALA A 454 -10.44 -10.85 -9.06
CA ALA A 454 -11.57 -10.10 -9.58
C ALA A 454 -12.84 -10.95 -9.67
N ALA A 455 -12.74 -12.16 -10.21
CA ALA A 455 -13.85 -13.10 -10.32
C ALA A 455 -14.38 -13.50 -8.94
N LEU A 456 -13.51 -13.73 -7.96
CA LEU A 456 -13.91 -14.06 -6.60
C LEU A 456 -14.57 -12.88 -5.90
N ALA A 457 -14.02 -11.67 -6.02
CA ALA A 457 -14.63 -10.45 -5.52
C ALA A 457 -16.03 -10.22 -6.12
N TRP A 458 -16.16 -10.44 -7.42
CA TRP A 458 -17.44 -10.35 -8.10
C TRP A 458 -18.46 -11.35 -7.57
N ARG A 459 -18.12 -12.63 -7.48
CA ARG A 459 -19.04 -13.71 -7.07
C ARG A 459 -19.51 -13.55 -5.62
N THR A 460 -18.64 -13.12 -4.72
CA THR A 460 -18.92 -13.04 -3.29
C THR A 460 -19.76 -11.82 -2.91
N ALA A 461 -19.64 -10.71 -3.63
CA ALA A 461 -20.40 -9.50 -3.37
C ALA A 461 -21.89 -9.61 -3.75
N SER A 462 -22.29 -10.63 -4.56
CA SER A 462 -23.69 -10.79 -5.01
C SER A 462 -24.65 -11.30 -3.93
N THR A 463 -24.11 -11.88 -2.85
CA THR A 463 -24.93 -12.54 -1.82
C THR A 463 -25.32 -11.63 -0.65
N GLY A 464 -24.80 -10.39 -0.60
CA GLY A 464 -25.00 -9.47 0.54
C GLY A 464 -26.15 -8.48 0.41
N THR A 465 -26.72 -8.27 -0.77
CA THR A 465 -27.72 -7.21 -1.02
C THR A 465 -29.17 -7.59 -0.68
N ARG A 466 -29.45 -8.79 -0.18
CA ARG A 466 -30.82 -9.24 0.17
C ARG A 466 -31.14 -9.23 1.68
N ALA A 467 -30.24 -8.83 2.56
CA ALA A 467 -30.44 -8.95 4.01
C ALA A 467 -30.91 -7.64 4.70
N GLY A 468 -31.47 -6.67 4.00
CA GLY A 468 -31.86 -5.38 4.56
C GLY A 468 -33.18 -4.77 4.06
N ALA A 469 -34.07 -5.53 3.43
CA ALA A 469 -35.41 -5.02 3.21
C ALA A 469 -36.20 -5.12 4.53
N PRO A 470 -36.72 -4.02 5.10
CA PRO A 470 -37.62 -4.10 6.26
C PRO A 470 -38.85 -4.90 5.84
N ARG A 471 -39.16 -5.96 6.61
CA ARG A 471 -40.45 -6.65 6.46
C ARG A 471 -41.55 -5.62 6.69
N PRO A 472 -42.56 -5.50 5.80
CA PRO A 472 -43.74 -4.69 6.09
C PRO A 472 -44.38 -5.25 7.33
N ILE A 473 -44.59 -4.40 8.32
CA ILE A 473 -45.39 -4.67 9.49
C ILE A 473 -46.81 -4.69 8.97
N GLY A 474 -47.40 -5.86 8.91
CA GLY A 474 -48.84 -6.08 8.70
C GLY A 474 -49.63 -5.89 9.98
#